data_dae24caf5aa5f9188bfb494666888965
#
_entry.id   dae24caf5aa5f9188bfb494666888965
#
_cell.length_a   1.000
_cell.length_b   1.000
_cell.length_c   1.000
_cell.angle_alpha   90.00
_cell.angle_beta   90.00
_cell.angle_gamma   90.00
#
_symmetry.space_group_name_H-M   'P 1'
#
loop_
_entity.id
_entity.type
_entity.pdbx_description
1 polymer ?
#
loop_
_entity_poly.entity_id
_entity_poly.type
_entity_poly.pdbx_seq_one_letter_code
_entity_poly.pdbx_strand_id
1 'polypeptide(L)'
;MLAPLLFGVAAQIEAIDPELMARDGTRLRKNVAELRRMLGTDAVFCSAPHGSLATALGAPDSGDCADRLAADARVQASLEAVRQWQADASEPVVIAAFQGPSTLAAALRQAQPGLDAEALYEHLGRGLAVLVRLFAETGVHGVQFHEAAAPPPGEVDCWKDALGTAGNVARFHRVAPVLVVQDPGFKSWPAQMVACPGATQRSAALMRPHGQALSGDPQHWPEALATGPLEKLVTTTEEVPPAHELPGLVQRLARLKGA
;
A
#
# COMPACT_ATOMS: atom_id res chain seq x y z
N MET A 1 8.95 12.99 2.48
CA MET A 1 7.55 12.69 2.88
C MET A 1 7.55 11.47 3.77
N LEU A 2 6.98 11.59 4.98
CA LEU A 2 6.83 10.50 5.95
C LEU A 2 5.37 10.03 5.96
N ALA A 3 5.14 8.81 5.51
CA ALA A 3 3.83 8.21 5.36
C ALA A 3 3.85 6.74 5.81
N PRO A 4 3.90 6.45 7.12
CA PRO A 4 3.77 5.08 7.62
C PRO A 4 2.34 4.57 7.44
N LEU A 5 2.19 3.27 7.20
CA LEU A 5 0.90 2.63 7.04
C LEU A 5 0.29 2.36 8.43
N LEU A 6 -0.64 3.23 8.85
CA LEU A 6 -1.22 3.28 10.20
C LEU A 6 -2.74 3.06 10.19
N PHE A 7 -3.24 2.33 9.21
CA PHE A 7 -4.66 2.18 8.98
C PHE A 7 -5.38 1.58 10.20
N GLY A 8 -4.91 0.43 10.72
CA GLY A 8 -5.50 -0.20 11.91
C GLY A 8 -5.29 0.61 13.19
N VAL A 9 -4.18 1.37 13.29
CA VAL A 9 -3.95 2.28 14.43
C VAL A 9 -5.02 3.38 14.46
N ALA A 10 -5.50 3.85 13.31
CA ALA A 10 -6.53 4.87 13.26
C ALA A 10 -7.86 4.40 13.90
N ALA A 11 -8.16 3.12 13.89
CA ALA A 11 -9.36 2.58 14.54
C ALA A 11 -9.37 2.74 16.08
N GLN A 12 -8.20 2.92 16.71
CA GLN A 12 -8.10 3.19 18.14
C GLN A 12 -8.70 4.54 18.54
N ILE A 13 -8.83 5.50 17.62
CA ILE A 13 -9.44 6.81 17.89
C ILE A 13 -10.87 6.66 18.43
N GLU A 14 -11.60 5.71 17.90
CA GLU A 14 -12.96 5.39 18.35
C GLU A 14 -13.04 4.07 19.16
N ALA A 15 -11.90 3.43 19.45
CA ALA A 15 -11.81 2.12 20.10
C ALA A 15 -12.69 1.05 19.40
N ILE A 16 -12.66 1.03 18.07
CA ILE A 16 -13.42 0.10 17.23
C ILE A 16 -12.52 -0.93 16.55
N ASP A 17 -13.13 -2.00 16.08
CA ASP A 17 -12.46 -2.97 15.21
C ASP A 17 -12.02 -2.29 13.90
N PRO A 18 -10.73 -2.43 13.47
CA PRO A 18 -10.26 -1.94 12.18
C PRO A 18 -11.10 -2.39 10.99
N GLU A 19 -11.70 -3.58 11.03
CA GLU A 19 -12.61 -4.09 10.01
C GLU A 19 -13.90 -3.27 9.88
N LEU A 20 -14.45 -2.81 11.00
CA LEU A 20 -15.64 -1.94 11.00
C LEU A 20 -15.27 -0.58 10.40
N MET A 21 -14.11 -0.02 10.76
CA MET A 21 -13.63 1.22 10.16
C MET A 21 -13.42 1.08 8.65
N ALA A 22 -12.83 -0.03 8.21
CA ALA A 22 -12.51 -0.28 6.81
C ALA A 22 -13.75 -0.36 5.89
N ARG A 23 -14.96 -0.54 6.45
CA ARG A 23 -16.22 -0.65 5.71
C ARG A 23 -17.13 0.58 5.84
N ASP A 24 -16.62 1.64 6.47
CA ASP A 24 -17.36 2.88 6.70
C ASP A 24 -16.48 4.08 6.31
N GLY A 25 -16.75 4.65 5.14
CA GLY A 25 -15.92 5.72 4.56
C GLY A 25 -15.86 6.98 5.43
N THR A 26 -16.95 7.30 6.15
CA THR A 26 -16.99 8.47 7.05
C THR A 26 -16.12 8.25 8.29
N ARG A 27 -16.22 7.07 8.92
CA ARG A 27 -15.35 6.71 10.04
C ARG A 27 -13.90 6.62 9.64
N LEU A 28 -13.62 5.97 8.51
CA LEU A 28 -12.28 5.86 7.94
C LEU A 28 -11.67 7.25 7.76
N ARG A 29 -12.35 8.14 7.05
CA ARG A 29 -11.90 9.51 6.84
C ARG A 29 -11.63 10.25 8.14
N LYS A 30 -12.60 10.21 9.09
CA LYS A 30 -12.50 10.89 10.38
C LYS A 30 -11.30 10.40 11.20
N ASN A 31 -11.17 9.08 11.37
CA ASN A 31 -10.16 8.50 12.24
C ASN A 31 -8.75 8.66 11.67
N VAL A 32 -8.59 8.47 10.36
CA VAL A 32 -7.30 8.66 9.68
C VAL A 32 -6.89 10.13 9.68
N ALA A 33 -7.81 11.07 9.47
CA ALA A 33 -7.53 12.50 9.54
C ALA A 33 -7.12 12.93 10.95
N GLU A 34 -7.80 12.44 11.99
CA GLU A 34 -7.45 12.73 13.38
C GLU A 34 -6.07 12.15 13.74
N LEU A 35 -5.81 10.90 13.36
CA LEU A 35 -4.51 10.28 13.58
C LEU A 35 -3.38 11.08 12.87
N ARG A 36 -3.60 11.50 11.62
CA ARG A 36 -2.65 12.35 10.89
C ARG A 36 -2.35 13.63 11.68
N ARG A 37 -3.39 14.28 12.21
CA ARG A 37 -3.23 15.51 13.00
C ARG A 37 -2.40 15.28 14.27
N MET A 38 -2.63 14.16 14.96
CA MET A 38 -1.90 13.80 16.18
C MET A 38 -0.43 13.46 15.90
N LEU A 39 -0.17 12.74 14.81
CA LEU A 39 1.17 12.23 14.48
C LEU A 39 1.96 13.19 13.57
N GLY A 40 1.28 14.16 12.95
CA GLY A 40 1.89 15.08 12.01
C GLY A 40 2.47 14.39 10.77
N THR A 41 1.87 13.29 10.27
CA THR A 41 2.34 12.64 9.04
C THR A 41 2.02 13.48 7.81
N ASP A 42 2.83 13.33 6.75
CA ASP A 42 2.69 14.14 5.54
C ASP A 42 1.56 13.66 4.64
N ALA A 43 1.23 12.37 4.72
CA ALA A 43 0.18 11.73 3.91
C ALA A 43 -0.71 10.84 4.77
N VAL A 44 -1.86 10.47 4.20
CA VAL A 44 -2.81 9.51 4.75
C VAL A 44 -3.01 8.33 3.81
N PHE A 45 -3.34 7.18 4.36
CA PHE A 45 -3.76 6.02 3.60
C PHE A 45 -5.28 5.87 3.65
N CYS A 46 -5.89 5.75 2.48
CA CYS A 46 -7.33 5.47 2.36
C CYS A 46 -7.64 3.97 2.29
N SER A 47 -6.65 3.14 2.04
CA SER A 47 -6.73 1.68 2.05
C SER A 47 -5.45 1.08 2.57
N ALA A 48 -5.50 -0.15 3.06
CA ALA A 48 -4.36 -0.94 3.51
C ALA A 48 -4.25 -2.25 2.73
N PRO A 49 -3.04 -2.80 2.53
CA PRO A 49 -2.85 -4.11 1.92
C PRO A 49 -3.37 -5.20 2.88
N HIS A 50 -4.44 -5.88 2.52
CA HIS A 50 -5.00 -6.95 3.35
C HIS A 50 -5.50 -8.13 2.51
N GLY A 51 -5.63 -9.31 3.12
CA GLY A 51 -5.89 -10.58 2.43
C GLY A 51 -7.23 -10.68 1.71
N SER A 52 -8.24 -9.87 2.04
CA SER A 52 -9.55 -9.94 1.37
C SER A 52 -9.49 -9.44 -0.08
N LEU A 53 -8.44 -8.72 -0.49
CA LEU A 53 -8.27 -8.32 -1.89
C LEU A 53 -8.11 -9.53 -2.81
N ALA A 54 -7.36 -10.55 -2.40
CA ALA A 54 -7.26 -11.80 -3.16
C ALA A 54 -8.63 -12.47 -3.36
N THR A 55 -9.48 -12.45 -2.33
CA THR A 55 -10.86 -12.97 -2.41
C THR A 55 -11.73 -12.16 -3.39
N ALA A 56 -11.63 -10.83 -3.35
CA ALA A 56 -12.37 -9.95 -4.24
C ALA A 56 -11.92 -10.10 -5.70
N LEU A 57 -10.63 -10.27 -5.94
CA LEU A 57 -10.09 -10.57 -7.27
C LEU A 57 -10.55 -11.93 -7.79
N GLY A 58 -10.54 -12.96 -6.95
CA GLY A 58 -10.84 -14.35 -7.32
C GLY A 58 -9.81 -14.95 -8.27
N ALA A 59 -10.04 -16.17 -8.71
CA ALA A 59 -9.20 -16.87 -9.70
C ALA A 59 -9.42 -16.33 -11.13
N PRO A 60 -8.49 -16.57 -12.08
CA PRO A 60 -8.59 -16.07 -13.46
C PRO A 60 -9.89 -16.41 -14.19
N ASP A 61 -10.47 -17.56 -13.91
CA ASP A 61 -11.71 -18.09 -14.52
C ASP A 61 -12.98 -17.79 -13.72
N SER A 62 -12.89 -17.03 -12.61
CA SER A 62 -14.02 -16.70 -11.73
C SER A 62 -14.94 -15.57 -12.24
N GLY A 63 -14.81 -15.17 -13.50
CA GLY A 63 -15.57 -14.08 -14.12
C GLY A 63 -14.95 -12.69 -13.93
N ASP A 64 -15.70 -11.65 -14.26
CA ASP A 64 -15.15 -10.27 -14.25
C ASP A 64 -14.83 -9.81 -12.81
N CYS A 65 -13.57 -9.52 -12.58
CA CYS A 65 -13.11 -8.99 -11.28
C CYS A 65 -13.50 -7.52 -11.09
N ALA A 66 -13.78 -6.75 -12.15
CA ALA A 66 -14.10 -5.34 -12.04
C ALA A 66 -15.39 -5.11 -11.27
N ASP A 67 -16.45 -5.88 -11.55
CA ASP A 67 -17.71 -5.77 -10.83
C ASP A 67 -17.57 -6.16 -9.37
N ARG A 68 -16.79 -7.21 -9.06
CA ARG A 68 -16.53 -7.63 -7.68
C ARG A 68 -15.74 -6.59 -6.89
N LEU A 69 -14.70 -6.01 -7.50
CA LEU A 69 -13.91 -4.94 -6.88
C LEU A 69 -14.74 -3.67 -6.67
N ALA A 70 -15.57 -3.33 -7.66
CA ALA A 70 -16.47 -2.17 -7.53
C ALA A 70 -17.56 -2.38 -6.48
N ALA A 71 -17.97 -3.62 -6.21
CA ALA A 71 -18.96 -3.96 -5.19
C ALA A 71 -18.35 -4.23 -3.80
N ASP A 72 -17.03 -4.34 -3.70
CA ASP A 72 -16.36 -4.62 -2.42
C ASP A 72 -16.56 -3.47 -1.41
N ALA A 73 -17.07 -3.79 -0.23
CA ALA A 73 -17.44 -2.81 0.78
C ALA A 73 -16.25 -1.97 1.28
N ARG A 74 -15.03 -2.54 1.31
CA ARG A 74 -13.83 -1.82 1.73
C ARG A 74 -13.33 -0.89 0.62
N VAL A 75 -13.41 -1.33 -0.63
CA VAL A 75 -13.11 -0.49 -1.79
C VAL A 75 -14.06 0.69 -1.80
N GLN A 76 -15.37 0.47 -1.65
CA GLN A 76 -16.36 1.55 -1.63
C GLN A 76 -16.16 2.52 -0.46
N ALA A 77 -15.90 2.03 0.75
CA ALA A 77 -15.61 2.88 1.91
C ALA A 77 -14.34 3.73 1.69
N SER A 78 -13.31 3.13 1.11
CA SER A 78 -12.06 3.85 0.77
C SER A 78 -12.30 4.95 -0.26
N LEU A 79 -13.03 4.67 -1.33
CA LEU A 79 -13.39 5.65 -2.35
C LEU A 79 -14.25 6.79 -1.78
N GLU A 80 -15.19 6.46 -0.88
CA GLU A 80 -16.01 7.45 -0.19
C GLU A 80 -15.16 8.37 0.71
N ALA A 81 -14.23 7.80 1.47
CA ALA A 81 -13.29 8.58 2.28
C ALA A 81 -12.47 9.55 1.42
N VAL A 82 -11.98 9.10 0.25
CA VAL A 82 -11.25 9.96 -0.69
C VAL A 82 -12.11 11.11 -1.18
N ARG A 83 -13.37 10.86 -1.61
CA ARG A 83 -14.29 11.93 -2.05
C ARG A 83 -14.52 12.97 -0.95
N GLN A 84 -14.64 12.53 0.30
CA GLN A 84 -14.80 13.43 1.44
C GLN A 84 -13.55 14.27 1.70
N TRP A 85 -12.33 13.72 1.51
CA TRP A 85 -11.09 14.52 1.60
C TRP A 85 -10.98 15.53 0.46
N GLN A 86 -11.37 15.16 -0.78
CA GLN A 86 -11.37 16.07 -1.94
C GLN A 86 -12.30 17.28 -1.76
N ALA A 87 -13.35 17.13 -0.97
CA ALA A 87 -14.26 18.22 -0.63
C ALA A 87 -13.76 19.16 0.47
N ASP A 88 -12.62 18.83 1.12
CA ASP A 88 -12.06 19.58 2.23
C ASP A 88 -10.94 20.53 1.75
N ALA A 89 -10.99 21.79 2.16
CA ALA A 89 -9.99 22.80 1.78
C ALA A 89 -8.56 22.52 2.28
N SER A 90 -8.40 21.61 3.26
CA SER A 90 -7.12 21.17 3.82
C SER A 90 -6.71 19.79 3.34
N GLU A 91 -6.93 19.51 2.08
CA GLU A 91 -6.69 18.20 1.45
C GLU A 91 -5.31 17.62 1.78
N PRO A 92 -5.22 16.44 2.41
CA PRO A 92 -3.95 15.76 2.62
C PRO A 92 -3.47 15.08 1.34
N VAL A 93 -2.20 14.74 1.27
CA VAL A 93 -1.74 13.77 0.28
C VAL A 93 -2.37 12.41 0.62
N VAL A 94 -3.21 11.89 -0.28
CA VAL A 94 -3.93 10.62 -0.09
C VAL A 94 -3.26 9.53 -0.91
N ILE A 95 -2.98 8.39 -0.28
CA ILE A 95 -2.35 7.23 -0.88
C ILE A 95 -3.27 6.02 -0.70
N ALA A 96 -3.44 5.22 -1.74
CA ALA A 96 -4.05 3.90 -1.64
C ALA A 96 -2.97 2.82 -1.60
N ALA A 97 -3.08 1.85 -0.70
CA ALA A 97 -2.15 0.74 -0.59
C ALA A 97 -2.84 -0.59 -0.84
N PHE A 98 -2.20 -1.44 -1.66
CA PHE A 98 -2.70 -2.75 -2.08
C PHE A 98 -1.61 -3.81 -1.91
N GLN A 99 -2.00 -5.07 -1.79
CA GLN A 99 -1.06 -6.16 -2.00
C GLN A 99 -0.55 -6.15 -3.44
N GLY A 100 0.73 -6.41 -3.62
CA GLY A 100 1.33 -6.54 -4.94
C GLY A 100 1.05 -7.89 -5.59
N PRO A 101 1.32 -8.04 -6.91
CA PRO A 101 0.97 -9.25 -7.66
C PRO A 101 1.58 -10.54 -7.11
N SER A 102 2.84 -10.52 -6.62
CA SER A 102 3.47 -11.73 -6.05
C SER A 102 2.76 -12.18 -4.77
N THR A 103 2.46 -11.22 -3.89
CA THR A 103 1.73 -11.47 -2.63
C THR A 103 0.32 -12.01 -2.91
N LEU A 104 -0.40 -11.42 -3.88
CA LEU A 104 -1.73 -11.87 -4.29
C LEU A 104 -1.67 -13.26 -4.95
N ALA A 105 -0.68 -13.52 -5.81
CA ALA A 105 -0.49 -14.82 -6.44
C ALA A 105 -0.27 -15.93 -5.40
N ALA A 106 0.54 -15.66 -4.38
CA ALA A 106 0.75 -16.60 -3.28
C ALA A 106 -0.55 -16.89 -2.52
N ALA A 107 -1.35 -15.86 -2.21
CA ALA A 107 -2.63 -16.02 -1.52
C ALA A 107 -3.65 -16.83 -2.37
N LEU A 108 -3.77 -16.55 -3.67
CA LEU A 108 -4.67 -17.30 -4.56
C LEU A 108 -4.25 -18.76 -4.72
N ARG A 109 -2.95 -19.05 -4.81
CA ARG A 109 -2.43 -20.41 -4.90
C ARG A 109 -2.64 -21.22 -3.62
N GLN A 110 -2.67 -20.58 -2.46
CA GLN A 110 -3.04 -21.25 -1.21
C GLN A 110 -4.49 -21.73 -1.24
N ALA A 111 -5.39 -20.93 -1.84
CA ALA A 111 -6.80 -21.29 -2.00
C ALA A 111 -7.02 -22.28 -3.16
N GLN A 112 -6.27 -22.14 -4.24
CA GLN A 112 -6.41 -22.94 -5.47
C GLN A 112 -5.02 -23.31 -6.01
N PRO A 113 -4.45 -24.43 -5.60
CA PRO A 113 -3.17 -24.93 -6.13
C PRO A 113 -3.22 -25.23 -7.62
N GLY A 114 -2.11 -25.03 -8.32
CA GLY A 114 -1.97 -25.39 -9.73
C GLY A 114 -2.41 -24.30 -10.73
N LEU A 115 -2.67 -23.08 -10.29
CA LEU A 115 -2.92 -21.95 -11.19
C LEU A 115 -1.70 -21.70 -12.09
N ASP A 116 -1.94 -21.60 -13.40
CA ASP A 116 -0.92 -21.21 -14.37
C ASP A 116 -0.37 -19.83 -14.06
N ALA A 117 0.95 -19.68 -14.13
CA ALA A 117 1.60 -18.44 -13.72
C ALA A 117 1.24 -17.25 -14.63
N GLU A 118 1.30 -17.46 -15.97
CA GLU A 118 1.04 -16.40 -16.94
C GLU A 118 -0.40 -15.90 -16.82
N ALA A 119 -1.38 -16.82 -16.85
CA ALA A 119 -2.80 -16.48 -16.70
C ALA A 119 -3.10 -15.82 -15.35
N LEU A 120 -2.45 -16.27 -14.26
CA LEU A 120 -2.62 -15.70 -12.93
C LEU A 120 -2.11 -14.24 -12.86
N TYR A 121 -0.87 -13.99 -13.30
CA TYR A 121 -0.31 -12.64 -13.25
C TYR A 121 -1.00 -11.68 -14.21
N GLU A 122 -1.44 -12.15 -15.39
CA GLU A 122 -2.26 -11.35 -16.30
C GLU A 122 -3.58 -10.93 -15.62
N HIS A 123 -4.25 -11.87 -14.97
CA HIS A 123 -5.49 -11.60 -14.22
C HIS A 123 -5.26 -10.60 -13.09
N LEU A 124 -4.21 -10.78 -12.30
CA LEU A 124 -3.83 -9.88 -11.21
C LEU A 124 -3.48 -8.47 -11.71
N GLY A 125 -2.73 -8.38 -12.81
CA GLY A 125 -2.38 -7.11 -13.45
C GLY A 125 -3.63 -6.35 -13.89
N ARG A 126 -4.60 -7.04 -14.51
CA ARG A 126 -5.90 -6.43 -14.90
C ARG A 126 -6.69 -5.97 -13.68
N GLY A 127 -6.80 -6.80 -12.65
CA GLY A 127 -7.53 -6.45 -11.42
C GLY A 127 -6.91 -5.26 -10.68
N LEU A 128 -5.60 -5.23 -10.55
CA LEU A 128 -4.89 -4.08 -9.96
C LEU A 128 -5.04 -2.82 -10.82
N ALA A 129 -5.04 -2.94 -12.15
CA ALA A 129 -5.29 -1.80 -13.04
C ALA A 129 -6.71 -1.23 -12.86
N VAL A 130 -7.71 -2.07 -12.64
CA VAL A 130 -9.09 -1.63 -12.30
C VAL A 130 -9.08 -0.86 -10.98
N LEU A 131 -8.47 -1.39 -9.92
CA LEU A 131 -8.35 -0.70 -8.64
C LEU A 131 -7.65 0.65 -8.79
N VAL A 132 -6.50 0.68 -9.43
CA VAL A 132 -5.74 1.91 -9.67
C VAL A 132 -6.60 2.94 -10.37
N ARG A 133 -7.36 2.55 -11.41
CA ARG A 133 -8.26 3.46 -12.11
C ARG A 133 -9.34 4.01 -11.18
N LEU A 134 -10.04 3.17 -10.43
CA LEU A 134 -11.10 3.59 -9.50
C LEU A 134 -10.59 4.63 -8.48
N PHE A 135 -9.43 4.37 -7.89
CA PHE A 135 -8.84 5.30 -6.93
C PHE A 135 -8.29 6.56 -7.57
N ALA A 136 -7.67 6.46 -8.74
CA ALA A 136 -7.13 7.60 -9.47
C ALA A 136 -8.24 8.57 -9.93
N GLU A 137 -9.34 8.03 -10.46
CA GLU A 137 -10.53 8.83 -10.85
C GLU A 137 -11.20 9.50 -9.64
N THR A 138 -11.00 8.94 -8.43
CA THR A 138 -11.53 9.53 -7.20
C THR A 138 -10.59 10.59 -6.62
N GLY A 139 -9.31 10.66 -7.05
CA GLY A 139 -8.39 11.73 -6.71
C GLY A 139 -7.27 11.37 -5.73
N VAL A 140 -6.84 10.10 -5.65
CA VAL A 140 -5.63 9.77 -4.88
C VAL A 140 -4.36 10.31 -5.56
N HIS A 141 -3.35 10.61 -4.75
CA HIS A 141 -2.07 11.15 -5.21
C HIS A 141 -1.03 10.06 -5.51
N GLY A 142 -1.19 8.90 -4.87
CA GLY A 142 -0.28 7.77 -5.04
C GLY A 142 -0.98 6.43 -4.82
N VAL A 143 -0.39 5.39 -5.40
CA VAL A 143 -0.76 4.00 -5.15
C VAL A 143 0.47 3.21 -4.75
N GLN A 144 0.38 2.40 -3.70
CA GLN A 144 1.45 1.53 -3.25
C GLN A 144 1.08 0.07 -3.47
N PHE A 145 2.02 -0.70 -4.02
CA PHE A 145 1.94 -2.15 -4.15
C PHE A 145 2.91 -2.77 -3.14
N HIS A 146 2.40 -3.49 -2.17
CA HIS A 146 3.17 -4.10 -1.10
C HIS A 146 3.46 -5.57 -1.42
N GLU A 147 4.73 -5.93 -1.51
CA GLU A 147 5.18 -7.29 -1.74
C GLU A 147 5.86 -7.86 -0.50
N ALA A 148 5.22 -8.87 0.09
CA ALA A 148 5.78 -9.60 1.23
C ALA A 148 6.86 -10.59 0.81
N ALA A 149 6.75 -11.16 -0.39
CA ALA A 149 7.69 -12.15 -0.94
C ALA A 149 8.05 -11.83 -2.40
N ALA A 150 9.28 -12.16 -2.78
CA ALA A 150 9.72 -12.11 -4.17
C ALA A 150 8.93 -13.12 -5.02
N PRO A 151 8.65 -12.83 -6.30
CA PRO A 151 8.10 -13.82 -7.20
C PRO A 151 9.09 -14.97 -7.39
N PRO A 152 8.62 -16.21 -7.65
CA PRO A 152 9.50 -17.30 -8.06
C PRO A 152 10.38 -16.89 -9.25
N PRO A 153 11.64 -17.36 -9.36
CA PRO A 153 12.58 -16.93 -10.41
C PRO A 153 12.01 -17.05 -11.82
N GLY A 154 11.24 -18.10 -12.12
CA GLY A 154 10.61 -18.32 -13.43
C GLY A 154 9.39 -17.43 -13.71
N GLU A 155 8.92 -16.62 -12.74
CA GLU A 155 7.71 -15.80 -12.84
C GLU A 155 8.01 -14.30 -12.78
N VAL A 156 9.28 -13.94 -12.72
CA VAL A 156 9.71 -12.52 -12.56
C VAL A 156 9.20 -11.64 -13.69
N ASP A 157 9.18 -12.13 -14.91
CA ASP A 157 8.73 -11.34 -16.06
C ASP A 157 7.21 -11.19 -16.05
N CYS A 158 6.44 -12.23 -15.76
CA CYS A 158 4.98 -12.13 -15.57
C CYS A 158 4.61 -11.16 -14.44
N TRP A 159 5.36 -11.20 -13.34
CA TRP A 159 5.21 -10.26 -12.24
C TRP A 159 5.48 -8.80 -12.66
N LYS A 160 6.55 -8.55 -13.43
CA LYS A 160 6.86 -7.21 -13.96
C LYS A 160 5.78 -6.70 -14.89
N ASP A 161 5.23 -7.57 -15.74
CA ASP A 161 4.16 -7.23 -16.67
C ASP A 161 2.87 -6.88 -15.94
N ALA A 162 2.51 -7.62 -14.89
CA ALA A 162 1.38 -7.30 -14.02
C ALA A 162 1.53 -5.92 -13.33
N LEU A 163 2.69 -5.66 -12.74
CA LEU A 163 3.01 -4.33 -12.16
C LEU A 163 3.05 -3.24 -13.24
N GLY A 164 3.59 -3.54 -14.41
CA GLY A 164 3.63 -2.63 -15.56
C GLY A 164 2.25 -2.21 -15.99
N THR A 165 1.31 -3.16 -16.06
CA THR A 165 -0.09 -2.90 -16.42
C THR A 165 -0.75 -1.93 -15.43
N ALA A 166 -0.69 -2.20 -14.13
CA ALA A 166 -1.24 -1.31 -13.10
C ALA A 166 -0.50 0.04 -13.03
N GLY A 167 0.83 0.04 -13.13
CA GLY A 167 1.64 1.24 -13.11
C GLY A 167 1.43 2.15 -14.33
N ASN A 168 1.11 1.59 -15.51
CA ASN A 168 0.75 2.38 -16.70
C ASN A 168 -0.56 3.15 -16.48
N VAL A 169 -1.56 2.51 -15.86
CA VAL A 169 -2.82 3.16 -15.51
C VAL A 169 -2.58 4.29 -14.50
N ALA A 170 -1.78 4.05 -13.47
CA ALA A 170 -1.42 5.08 -12.50
C ALA A 170 -0.79 6.30 -13.19
N ARG A 171 0.22 6.09 -14.04
CA ARG A 171 0.88 7.17 -14.76
C ARG A 171 -0.04 7.91 -15.72
N PHE A 172 -0.92 7.21 -16.40
CA PHE A 172 -1.92 7.83 -17.29
C PHE A 172 -2.78 8.83 -16.51
N HIS A 173 -3.19 8.49 -15.29
CA HIS A 173 -3.95 9.36 -14.39
C HIS A 173 -3.06 10.32 -13.57
N ARG A 174 -1.75 10.37 -13.79
CA ARG A 174 -0.78 11.19 -13.04
C ARG A 174 -0.70 10.86 -11.55
N VAL A 175 -1.02 9.62 -11.18
CA VAL A 175 -0.88 9.08 -9.83
C VAL A 175 0.48 8.41 -9.71
N ALA A 176 1.19 8.64 -8.61
CA ALA A 176 2.52 8.08 -8.39
C ALA A 176 2.46 6.58 -8.04
N PRO A 177 2.98 5.67 -8.88
CA PRO A 177 3.07 4.25 -8.53
C PRO A 177 4.32 3.98 -7.68
N VAL A 178 4.14 3.30 -6.56
CA VAL A 178 5.16 2.96 -5.59
C VAL A 178 5.18 1.45 -5.37
N LEU A 179 6.35 0.84 -5.40
CA LEU A 179 6.58 -0.55 -5.03
C LEU A 179 7.25 -0.61 -3.65
N VAL A 180 6.61 -1.23 -2.69
CA VAL A 180 7.14 -1.47 -1.35
C VAL A 180 7.47 -2.95 -1.22
N VAL A 181 8.70 -3.28 -0.84
CA VAL A 181 9.15 -4.68 -0.76
C VAL A 181 9.76 -4.99 0.59
N GLN A 182 9.33 -6.10 1.16
CA GLN A 182 9.80 -6.62 2.43
C GLN A 182 10.90 -7.68 2.25
N ASP A 183 10.74 -8.57 1.27
CA ASP A 183 11.63 -9.70 1.06
C ASP A 183 12.99 -9.26 0.48
N PRO A 184 14.14 -9.61 1.11
CA PRO A 184 15.49 -9.39 0.57
C PRO A 184 15.77 -10.16 -0.74
N GLY A 185 14.92 -11.10 -1.13
CA GLY A 185 14.99 -11.82 -2.41
C GLY A 185 14.75 -10.94 -3.64
N PHE A 186 14.12 -9.77 -3.49
CA PHE A 186 13.94 -8.83 -4.59
C PHE A 186 15.29 -8.24 -5.03
N LYS A 187 15.70 -8.53 -6.26
CA LYS A 187 16.97 -8.08 -6.83
C LYS A 187 16.84 -7.02 -7.91
N SER A 188 15.64 -6.81 -8.44
CA SER A 188 15.37 -5.82 -9.48
C SER A 188 13.99 -5.20 -9.33
N TRP A 189 13.89 -3.93 -9.65
CA TRP A 189 12.66 -3.13 -9.54
C TRP A 189 12.20 -2.68 -10.92
N PRO A 190 10.90 -2.53 -11.16
CA PRO A 190 10.41 -1.82 -12.33
C PRO A 190 10.92 -0.38 -12.34
N ALA A 191 11.66 0.01 -13.38
CA ALA A 191 12.29 1.34 -13.48
C ALA A 191 11.29 2.51 -13.45
N GLN A 192 10.01 2.21 -13.68
CA GLN A 192 8.94 3.20 -13.77
C GLN A 192 8.24 3.46 -12.42
N MET A 193 8.61 2.77 -11.35
CA MET A 193 8.02 2.91 -10.02
C MET A 193 9.01 3.49 -9.03
N VAL A 194 8.50 4.20 -8.04
CA VAL A 194 9.27 4.55 -6.85
C VAL A 194 9.44 3.27 -6.03
N ALA A 195 10.67 2.83 -5.80
CA ALA A 195 10.95 1.65 -4.99
C ALA A 195 11.24 2.05 -3.53
N CYS A 196 10.56 1.39 -2.59
CA CYS A 196 10.77 1.52 -1.17
C CYS A 196 11.17 0.15 -0.58
N PRO A 197 12.45 -0.24 -0.66
CA PRO A 197 12.91 -1.48 -0.04
C PRO A 197 12.88 -1.36 1.49
N GLY A 198 12.71 -2.51 2.17
CA GLY A 198 12.85 -2.61 3.62
C GLY A 198 14.20 -2.08 4.09
N ALA A 199 14.25 -1.48 5.28
CA ALA A 199 15.44 -0.82 5.81
C ALA A 199 16.69 -1.73 5.88
N THR A 200 16.49 -3.04 6.03
CA THR A 200 17.56 -4.05 6.06
C THR A 200 18.10 -4.41 4.65
N GLN A 201 17.43 -3.99 3.58
CA GLN A 201 17.79 -4.32 2.19
C GLN A 201 18.65 -3.25 1.52
N ARG A 202 19.13 -2.27 2.24
CA ARG A 202 20.05 -1.23 1.73
C ARG A 202 21.39 -1.85 1.31
N SER A 203 21.41 -2.72 0.32
CA SER A 203 22.64 -3.17 -0.30
C SER A 203 22.99 -2.27 -1.47
N ALA A 204 24.31 -2.12 -1.74
CA ALA A 204 24.87 -1.36 -2.85
C ALA A 204 24.40 -1.82 -4.25
N ALA A 205 23.66 -2.93 -4.34
CA ALA A 205 23.10 -3.49 -5.58
C ALA A 205 21.82 -2.80 -6.06
N LEU A 206 21.17 -1.98 -5.22
CA LEU A 206 19.94 -1.27 -5.60
C LEU A 206 20.29 0.06 -6.24
N MET A 207 20.31 0.09 -7.55
CA MET A 207 20.83 1.21 -8.34
C MET A 207 20.08 2.54 -8.15
N ARG A 208 18.85 2.60 -7.63
CA ARG A 208 18.10 3.85 -7.30
C ARG A 208 16.90 3.59 -6.39
N PRO A 209 17.03 3.37 -5.08
CA PRO A 209 15.88 3.48 -4.19
C PRO A 209 15.42 4.94 -4.16
N HIS A 210 14.15 5.18 -4.46
CA HIS A 210 13.54 6.50 -4.36
C HIS A 210 12.86 6.73 -3.01
N GLY A 211 12.89 5.74 -2.11
CA GLY A 211 12.29 5.77 -0.80
C GLY A 211 12.85 4.68 0.11
N GLN A 212 12.33 4.64 1.32
CA GLN A 212 12.64 3.64 2.33
C GLN A 212 11.37 3.12 2.97
N ALA A 213 11.29 1.80 3.21
CA ALA A 213 10.24 1.20 4.00
C ALA A 213 10.80 0.74 5.35
N LEU A 214 10.18 1.21 6.42
CA LEU A 214 10.46 0.79 7.79
C LEU A 214 9.67 -0.48 8.11
N SER A 215 10.06 -1.23 9.16
CA SER A 215 9.25 -2.32 9.69
C SER A 215 7.88 -1.81 10.14
N GLY A 216 6.86 -2.69 10.12
CA GLY A 216 5.59 -2.42 10.78
C GLY A 216 5.70 -2.29 12.30
N ASP A 217 6.76 -2.86 12.92
CA ASP A 217 7.03 -2.67 14.33
C ASP A 217 7.84 -1.40 14.60
N PRO A 218 7.25 -0.38 15.25
CA PRO A 218 7.94 0.87 15.57
C PRO A 218 9.15 0.70 16.50
N GLN A 219 9.27 -0.40 17.23
CA GLN A 219 10.43 -0.66 18.08
C GLN A 219 11.71 -0.87 17.27
N HIS A 220 11.58 -1.34 16.03
CA HIS A 220 12.68 -1.54 15.10
C HIS A 220 13.00 -0.31 14.23
N TRP A 221 12.31 0.80 14.42
CA TRP A 221 12.62 2.01 13.67
C TRP A 221 13.92 2.65 14.16
N PRO A 222 14.72 3.23 13.26
CA PRO A 222 15.94 3.94 13.65
C PRO A 222 15.60 5.17 14.52
N GLU A 223 16.57 5.66 15.27
CA GLU A 223 16.38 6.86 16.09
C GLU A 223 16.18 8.12 15.23
N ALA A 224 16.83 8.17 14.07
CA ALA A 224 16.65 9.22 13.08
C ALA A 224 16.64 8.62 11.68
N LEU A 225 15.89 9.23 10.77
CA LEU A 225 15.95 8.87 9.36
C LEU A 225 17.31 9.28 8.80
N ALA A 226 18.05 8.33 8.26
CA ALA A 226 19.20 8.63 7.43
C ALA A 226 18.67 9.22 6.11
N THR A 227 18.36 10.50 6.10
CA THR A 227 17.90 11.22 4.93
C THR A 227 19.05 11.45 3.97
N GLY A 228 19.22 10.52 3.04
CA GLY A 228 19.99 10.82 1.82
C GLY A 228 19.20 11.77 0.93
N PRO A 229 19.84 12.58 0.09
CA PRO A 229 19.18 13.55 -0.81
C PRO A 229 18.24 12.88 -1.83
N LEU A 230 18.19 11.57 -1.91
CA LEU A 230 17.39 10.79 -2.84
C LEU A 230 16.13 10.14 -2.22
N GLU A 231 15.99 10.15 -0.89
CA GLU A 231 14.86 9.50 -0.23
C GLU A 231 13.66 10.44 -0.11
N LYS A 232 12.80 10.39 -1.11
CA LYS A 232 11.61 11.25 -1.17
C LYS A 232 10.42 10.71 -0.37
N LEU A 233 10.37 9.39 -0.13
CA LEU A 233 9.27 8.73 0.57
C LEU A 233 9.81 7.79 1.65
N VAL A 234 9.29 7.92 2.86
CA VAL A 234 9.47 6.96 3.95
C VAL A 234 8.10 6.40 4.31
N THR A 235 7.92 5.10 4.15
CA THR A 235 6.70 4.36 4.47
C THR A 235 7.02 3.16 5.36
N THR A 236 6.11 2.21 5.55
CA THR A 236 6.37 0.95 6.22
C THR A 236 6.18 -0.22 5.26
N THR A 237 6.90 -1.33 5.47
CA THR A 237 6.79 -2.56 4.66
C THR A 237 5.43 -3.23 4.82
N GLU A 238 4.85 -3.07 6.00
CA GLU A 238 3.59 -3.63 6.43
C GLU A 238 2.86 -2.63 7.31
N GLU A 239 1.63 -2.90 7.64
CA GLU A 239 0.83 -2.08 8.54
C GLU A 239 1.39 -2.14 9.97
N VAL A 240 1.45 -0.99 10.64
CA VAL A 240 1.76 -0.92 12.07
C VAL A 240 0.59 -1.54 12.84
N PRO A 241 0.84 -2.58 13.67
CA PRO A 241 -0.22 -3.24 14.41
C PRO A 241 -0.99 -2.29 15.34
N PRO A 242 -2.30 -2.43 15.46
CA PRO A 242 -3.13 -1.58 16.33
C PRO A 242 -2.83 -1.73 17.83
N ALA A 243 -2.03 -2.73 18.22
CA ALA A 243 -1.64 -2.92 19.63
C ALA A 243 -0.64 -1.88 20.16
N HIS A 244 -0.05 -1.04 19.30
CA HIS A 244 0.88 -0.01 19.75
C HIS A 244 0.15 1.18 20.36
N GLU A 245 0.62 1.59 21.55
CA GLU A 245 0.08 2.76 22.24
C GLU A 245 0.39 4.05 21.48
N LEU A 246 -0.64 4.86 21.23
CA LEU A 246 -0.53 6.12 20.50
C LEU A 246 0.54 7.09 21.06
N PRO A 247 0.68 7.29 22.39
CA PRO A 247 1.73 8.18 22.93
C PRO A 247 3.14 7.72 22.56
N GLY A 248 3.42 6.42 22.61
CA GLY A 248 4.71 5.86 22.21
C GLY A 248 5.01 6.07 20.72
N LEU A 249 3.99 5.90 19.87
CA LEU A 249 4.10 6.11 18.43
C LEU A 249 4.34 7.60 18.09
N VAL A 250 3.66 8.53 18.77
CA VAL A 250 3.88 9.99 18.63
C VAL A 250 5.35 10.33 18.93
N GLN A 251 5.88 9.86 20.06
CA GLN A 251 7.28 10.12 20.43
C GLN A 251 8.25 9.53 19.40
N ARG A 252 7.97 8.34 18.90
CA ARG A 252 8.84 7.66 17.93
C ARG A 252 8.87 8.41 16.59
N LEU A 253 7.72 8.84 16.10
CA LEU A 253 7.64 9.64 14.86
C LEU A 253 8.29 11.01 15.01
N ALA A 254 8.17 11.66 16.16
CA ALA A 254 8.86 12.92 16.44
C ALA A 254 10.40 12.76 16.37
N ARG A 255 10.94 11.71 16.98
CA ARG A 255 12.39 11.40 16.88
C ARG A 255 12.83 11.15 15.44
N LEU A 256 12.05 10.37 14.66
CA LEU A 256 12.35 10.13 13.26
C LEU A 256 12.44 11.41 12.42
N LYS A 257 11.67 12.43 12.76
CA LYS A 257 11.69 13.74 12.09
C LYS A 257 12.84 14.64 12.53
N GLY A 258 13.57 14.27 13.55
CA GLY A 258 14.64 15.09 14.13
C GLY A 258 14.12 16.27 14.97
N ALA A 259 12.91 16.13 15.51
CA ALA A 259 12.27 17.10 16.41
C ALA A 259 12.55 16.80 17.87
#